data_f474c40f7dceb037a742ea91aa28291f
#
_entry.id   f474c40f7dceb037a742ea91aa28291f
#
_cell.length_a   1.000
_cell.length_b   1.000
_cell.length_c   1.000
_cell.angle_alpha   90.00
_cell.angle_beta   90.00
_cell.angle_gamma   90.00
#
_symmetry.space_group_name_H-M   'P 1'
#
loop_
_entity.id
_entity.type
_entity.pdbx_description
1 polymer ?
#
loop_
_entity_poly.entity_id
_entity_poly.type
_entity_poly.pdbx_seq_one_letter_code
_entity_poly.pdbx_strand_id
1 'polypeptide(L)'
;MIQKIGLAITTSLLSWNISFAQTIDSYIPSQKNIEARKKFQDNKFGIFIHWGIYSMLAQGEWYMTNHNIDWREYEKLASGFYPSRFNAAEWVSAIKASGAKYICITSRHHDGFSMFHTQQSDFNIVDATPFKRDILKELADECHKQDIKLHLYYSHIDWRREDYPAGGNTGKGTGRTNGHGDWPSYYRFMNNQLTELLTNYGPIGAIWFDGVWDRPSNFDWQLKEQYDLIHKLQPACLIGNNHHRDVYAGEDIQIFERDVPGENTAGYSTQAISALPLETCQTMNGMWGYKITDQN
;
A
#
# COMPACT_ATOMS: atom_id res chain seq x y z
N MET A 1 -5.63 -78.59 34.12
CA MET A 1 -4.80 -77.66 33.35
C MET A 1 -5.76 -76.70 32.69
N ILE A 2 -5.99 -75.53 33.32
CA ILE A 2 -6.97 -74.55 32.89
C ILE A 2 -6.16 -73.31 32.33
N GLN A 3 -6.20 -73.15 31.03
CA GLN A 3 -5.61 -71.97 30.37
C GLN A 3 -6.50 -70.76 30.57
N LYS A 4 -5.95 -69.70 31.17
CA LYS A 4 -6.57 -68.33 31.23
C LYS A 4 -6.27 -67.60 29.96
N ILE A 5 -7.30 -67.29 29.22
CA ILE A 5 -7.23 -66.38 28.05
C ILE A 5 -7.36 -64.97 28.61
N GLY A 6 -6.29 -64.14 28.48
CA GLY A 6 -6.30 -62.75 28.83
C GLY A 6 -6.78 -61.94 27.63
N LEU A 7 -7.87 -61.22 27.81
CA LEU A 7 -8.43 -60.26 26.82
C LEU A 7 -7.75 -58.91 27.00
N ALA A 8 -6.89 -58.51 26.06
CA ALA A 8 -6.30 -57.18 26.04
C ALA A 8 -7.28 -56.19 25.37
N ILE A 9 -7.80 -55.25 26.14
CA ILE A 9 -8.61 -54.15 25.62
C ILE A 9 -7.66 -53.00 25.24
N THR A 10 -7.45 -52.83 23.95
CA THR A 10 -6.76 -51.67 23.40
C THR A 10 -7.74 -50.47 23.28
N THR A 11 -7.63 -49.53 24.20
CA THR A 11 -8.32 -48.22 24.12
C THR A 11 -7.58 -47.33 23.12
N SER A 12 -8.11 -47.18 21.93
CA SER A 12 -7.66 -46.17 20.98
C SER A 12 -8.18 -44.80 21.42
N LEU A 13 -7.28 -43.93 21.88
CA LEU A 13 -7.53 -42.52 22.08
C LEU A 13 -7.62 -41.84 20.70
N LEU A 14 -8.85 -41.59 20.25
CA LEU A 14 -9.07 -40.66 19.14
C LEU A 14 -8.78 -39.24 19.66
N SER A 15 -7.62 -38.73 19.31
CA SER A 15 -7.33 -37.28 19.45
C SER A 15 -8.19 -36.51 18.44
N TRP A 16 -9.20 -35.82 18.91
CA TRP A 16 -9.94 -34.84 18.14
C TRP A 16 -9.04 -33.63 17.99
N ASN A 17 -8.45 -33.45 16.80
CA ASN A 17 -7.88 -32.19 16.42
C ASN A 17 -9.04 -31.20 16.22
N ILE A 18 -9.33 -30.40 17.26
CA ILE A 18 -10.18 -29.23 17.12
C ILE A 18 -9.32 -28.21 16.38
N SER A 19 -9.43 -28.18 15.05
CA SER A 19 -9.02 -27.01 14.27
C SER A 19 -9.89 -25.86 14.77
N PHE A 20 -9.30 -24.94 15.52
CA PHE A 20 -9.86 -23.61 15.68
C PHE A 20 -9.84 -22.96 14.29
N ALA A 21 -10.94 -23.09 13.55
CA ALA A 21 -11.21 -22.14 12.47
C ALA A 21 -11.23 -20.77 13.14
N GLN A 22 -10.22 -19.94 12.82
CA GLN A 22 -10.30 -18.51 13.11
C GLN A 22 -11.63 -18.06 12.54
N THR A 23 -12.52 -17.60 13.41
CA THR A 23 -13.74 -16.89 12.99
C THR A 23 -13.23 -15.70 12.19
N ILE A 24 -13.38 -15.73 10.87
CA ILE A 24 -13.17 -14.59 10.00
C ILE A 24 -14.21 -13.58 10.49
N ASP A 25 -13.76 -12.55 11.21
CA ASP A 25 -14.59 -11.41 11.57
C ASP A 25 -15.14 -10.86 10.25
N SER A 26 -16.44 -11.11 10.00
CA SER A 26 -17.07 -10.82 8.73
C SER A 26 -17.25 -9.30 8.61
N TYR A 27 -16.40 -8.65 7.81
CA TYR A 27 -16.61 -7.27 7.42
C TYR A 27 -17.92 -7.15 6.62
N ILE A 28 -18.79 -6.24 7.04
CA ILE A 28 -20.02 -5.91 6.32
C ILE A 28 -19.87 -4.51 5.72
N PRO A 29 -19.71 -4.40 4.38
CA PRO A 29 -19.54 -3.11 3.72
C PRO A 29 -20.79 -2.24 3.89
N SER A 30 -20.60 -0.94 4.09
CA SER A 30 -21.69 0.02 4.10
C SER A 30 -22.31 0.15 2.71
N GLN A 31 -23.55 0.67 2.61
CA GLN A 31 -24.18 0.95 1.31
C GLN A 31 -23.32 1.88 0.43
N LYS A 32 -22.67 2.89 1.03
CA LYS A 32 -21.75 3.80 0.32
C LYS A 32 -20.53 3.06 -0.23
N ASN A 33 -20.01 2.08 0.49
CA ASN A 33 -18.90 1.26 0.04
C ASN A 33 -19.33 0.35 -1.13
N ILE A 34 -20.47 -0.31 -1.03
CA ILE A 34 -21.03 -1.15 -2.11
C ILE A 34 -21.19 -0.34 -3.41
N GLU A 35 -21.73 0.87 -3.31
CA GLU A 35 -21.88 1.78 -4.46
C GLU A 35 -20.52 2.21 -5.04
N ALA A 36 -19.53 2.47 -4.17
CA ALA A 36 -18.18 2.81 -4.59
C ALA A 36 -17.49 1.64 -5.30
N ARG A 37 -17.61 0.40 -4.80
CA ARG A 37 -17.11 -0.81 -5.47
C ARG A 37 -17.72 -0.96 -6.87
N LYS A 38 -19.03 -0.77 -7.01
CA LYS A 38 -19.69 -0.84 -8.32
C LYS A 38 -19.17 0.23 -9.28
N LYS A 39 -19.03 1.48 -8.81
CA LYS A 39 -18.46 2.56 -9.63
C LYS A 39 -17.01 2.26 -10.05
N PHE A 40 -16.21 1.69 -9.15
CA PHE A 40 -14.85 1.29 -9.47
C PHE A 40 -14.81 0.23 -10.58
N GLN A 41 -15.68 -0.79 -10.50
CA GLN A 41 -15.82 -1.80 -11.57
C GLN A 41 -16.21 -1.17 -12.91
N ASP A 42 -17.04 -0.13 -12.91
CA ASP A 42 -17.46 0.56 -14.12
C ASP A 42 -16.38 1.50 -14.69
N ASN A 43 -15.47 1.99 -13.86
CA ASN A 43 -14.41 2.93 -14.25
C ASN A 43 -13.37 2.31 -15.21
N LYS A 44 -13.06 1.03 -15.10
CA LYS A 44 -12.20 0.21 -16.00
C LYS A 44 -10.76 0.67 -16.17
N PHE A 45 -10.47 1.98 -16.21
CA PHE A 45 -9.16 2.50 -16.54
C PHE A 45 -8.76 3.65 -15.62
N GLY A 46 -7.55 3.55 -15.06
CA GLY A 46 -6.91 4.57 -14.26
C GLY A 46 -5.44 4.74 -14.61
N ILE A 47 -4.85 5.84 -14.19
CA ILE A 47 -3.43 6.11 -14.34
C ILE A 47 -2.77 6.01 -12.96
N PHE A 48 -1.71 5.18 -12.86
CA PHE A 48 -0.89 5.08 -11.67
C PHE A 48 0.38 5.92 -11.84
N ILE A 49 0.67 6.80 -10.88
CA ILE A 49 1.84 7.69 -10.89
C ILE A 49 2.74 7.32 -9.72
N HIS A 50 3.92 6.75 -10.02
CA HIS A 50 5.00 6.57 -9.05
C HIS A 50 5.91 7.78 -9.09
N TRP A 51 5.81 8.64 -8.07
CA TRP A 51 6.58 9.87 -8.01
C TRP A 51 6.97 10.23 -6.58
N GLY A 52 8.23 10.55 -6.39
CA GLY A 52 8.84 10.91 -5.12
C GLY A 52 10.26 11.41 -5.33
N ILE A 53 11.01 11.62 -4.25
CA ILE A 53 12.42 12.08 -4.36
C ILE A 53 13.31 11.08 -5.10
N TYR A 54 12.97 9.80 -5.12
CA TYR A 54 13.67 8.77 -5.91
C TYR A 54 13.71 9.12 -7.41
N SER A 55 12.76 9.89 -7.92
CA SER A 55 12.73 10.30 -9.32
C SER A 55 13.91 11.19 -9.70
N MET A 56 14.54 11.88 -8.74
CA MET A 56 15.75 12.68 -8.98
C MET A 56 16.95 11.84 -9.39
N LEU A 57 17.00 10.59 -8.92
CA LEU A 57 18.10 9.67 -9.26
C LEU A 57 17.92 9.05 -10.64
N ALA A 58 16.68 9.10 -11.19
CA ALA A 58 16.35 8.52 -12.50
C ALA A 58 16.77 7.04 -12.65
N GLN A 59 16.64 6.26 -11.56
CA GLN A 59 17.04 4.86 -11.45
C GLN A 59 15.92 3.95 -10.91
N GLY A 60 14.68 4.47 -10.86
CA GLY A 60 13.54 3.78 -10.27
C GLY A 60 13.42 3.98 -8.75
N GLU A 61 12.32 3.52 -8.22
CA GLU A 61 11.88 3.75 -6.83
C GLU A 61 12.62 2.88 -5.80
N TRP A 62 13.27 1.80 -6.24
CA TRP A 62 14.00 0.86 -5.39
C TRP A 62 15.49 1.19 -5.22
N TYR A 63 15.97 2.29 -5.78
CA TYR A 63 17.41 2.59 -5.81
C TYR A 63 18.05 2.63 -4.41
N MET A 64 17.37 3.21 -3.43
CA MET A 64 17.85 3.30 -2.06
C MET A 64 18.22 1.93 -1.47
N THR A 65 17.29 0.98 -1.50
CA THR A 65 17.52 -0.36 -0.93
C THR A 65 18.44 -1.22 -1.79
N ASN A 66 18.35 -1.15 -3.11
CA ASN A 66 19.16 -1.94 -4.02
C ASN A 66 20.66 -1.58 -3.95
N HIS A 67 20.98 -0.35 -3.56
CA HIS A 67 22.35 0.14 -3.44
C HIS A 67 22.81 0.35 -1.99
N ASN A 68 22.00 -0.08 -1.01
CA ASN A 68 22.30 0.06 0.42
C ASN A 68 22.66 1.50 0.81
N ILE A 69 21.91 2.47 0.30
CA ILE A 69 22.17 3.88 0.60
C ILE A 69 21.67 4.17 2.01
N ASP A 70 22.57 4.70 2.86
CA ASP A 70 22.21 5.16 4.19
C ASP A 70 21.10 6.21 4.12
N TRP A 71 20.07 6.06 4.94
CA TRP A 71 18.92 6.96 4.89
C TRP A 71 19.29 8.42 5.14
N ARG A 72 20.36 8.69 5.92
CA ARG A 72 20.85 10.04 6.21
C ARG A 72 21.48 10.69 4.98
N GLU A 73 22.05 9.89 4.08
CA GLU A 73 22.54 10.37 2.78
C GLU A 73 21.38 10.51 1.79
N TYR A 74 20.45 9.55 1.80
CA TYR A 74 19.30 9.58 0.89
C TYR A 74 18.35 10.75 1.16
N GLU A 75 18.08 11.09 2.43
CA GLU A 75 17.20 12.20 2.77
C GLU A 75 17.70 13.57 2.28
N LYS A 76 19.01 13.72 2.03
CA LYS A 76 19.58 14.95 1.47
C LYS A 76 19.04 15.29 0.09
N LEU A 77 18.52 14.30 -0.64
CA LEU A 77 17.85 14.51 -1.93
C LEU A 77 16.68 15.50 -1.82
N ALA A 78 15.98 15.51 -0.68
CA ALA A 78 14.86 16.41 -0.47
C ALA A 78 15.25 17.88 -0.62
N SER A 79 16.46 18.27 -0.23
CA SER A 79 16.96 19.66 -0.36
C SER A 79 17.10 20.14 -1.82
N GLY A 80 17.18 19.20 -2.77
CA GLY A 80 17.24 19.50 -4.21
C GLY A 80 15.93 19.24 -4.94
N PHE A 81 14.90 18.71 -4.26
CA PHE A 81 13.65 18.36 -4.92
C PHE A 81 12.80 19.61 -5.16
N TYR A 82 12.81 20.08 -6.40
CA TYR A 82 12.10 21.29 -6.83
C TYR A 82 11.36 21.06 -8.16
N PRO A 83 10.20 20.41 -8.15
CA PRO A 83 9.44 20.10 -9.37
C PRO A 83 8.72 21.34 -9.93
N SER A 84 9.48 22.31 -10.43
CA SER A 84 9.01 23.63 -10.90
C SER A 84 7.95 23.55 -12.00
N ARG A 85 7.87 22.44 -12.73
CA ARG A 85 6.91 22.23 -13.83
C ARG A 85 5.64 21.50 -13.41
N PHE A 86 5.49 21.17 -12.12
CA PHE A 86 4.26 20.53 -11.64
C PHE A 86 3.08 21.48 -11.76
N ASN A 87 2.04 21.03 -12.44
CA ASN A 87 0.77 21.70 -12.61
C ASN A 87 -0.38 20.70 -12.52
N ALA A 88 -1.07 20.70 -11.39
CA ALA A 88 -2.14 19.74 -11.11
C ALA A 88 -3.27 19.81 -12.15
N ALA A 89 -3.64 21.03 -12.59
CA ALA A 89 -4.72 21.22 -13.56
C ALA A 89 -4.37 20.58 -14.92
N GLU A 90 -3.14 20.77 -15.40
CA GLU A 90 -2.66 20.18 -16.66
C GLU A 90 -2.60 18.65 -16.54
N TRP A 91 -2.09 18.12 -15.42
CA TRP A 91 -1.99 16.67 -15.20
C TRP A 91 -3.37 16.02 -15.21
N VAL A 92 -4.31 16.54 -14.42
CA VAL A 92 -5.66 15.98 -14.34
C VAL A 92 -6.38 16.09 -15.67
N SER A 93 -6.23 17.23 -16.38
CA SER A 93 -6.83 17.40 -17.70
C SER A 93 -6.29 16.43 -18.74
N ALA A 94 -4.99 16.20 -18.78
CA ALA A 94 -4.36 15.24 -19.69
C ALA A 94 -4.81 13.81 -19.38
N ILE A 95 -4.84 13.42 -18.10
CA ILE A 95 -5.29 12.10 -17.66
C ILE A 95 -6.77 11.89 -17.97
N LYS A 96 -7.62 12.87 -17.72
CA LYS A 96 -9.03 12.84 -18.11
C LYS A 96 -9.21 12.67 -19.62
N ALA A 97 -8.43 13.39 -20.40
CA ALA A 97 -8.46 13.33 -21.87
C ALA A 97 -8.03 11.94 -22.41
N SER A 98 -7.21 11.19 -21.67
CA SER A 98 -6.86 9.80 -22.02
C SER A 98 -8.02 8.81 -21.84
N GLY A 99 -9.13 9.23 -21.22
CA GLY A 99 -10.26 8.38 -20.88
C GLY A 99 -10.21 7.76 -19.49
N ALA A 100 -9.13 7.98 -18.72
CA ALA A 100 -9.01 7.49 -17.36
C ALA A 100 -10.07 8.11 -16.43
N LYS A 101 -10.50 7.36 -15.44
CA LYS A 101 -11.53 7.71 -14.48
C LYS A 101 -10.99 7.95 -13.08
N TYR A 102 -9.78 7.52 -12.82
CA TYR A 102 -9.09 7.73 -11.56
C TYR A 102 -7.58 7.89 -11.76
N ILE A 103 -6.96 8.51 -10.78
CA ILE A 103 -5.51 8.61 -10.62
C ILE A 103 -5.16 7.88 -9.33
N CYS A 104 -4.18 6.97 -9.35
CA CYS A 104 -3.51 6.49 -8.17
C CYS A 104 -2.12 7.11 -8.11
N ILE A 105 -1.74 7.73 -6.99
CA ILE A 105 -0.42 8.35 -6.82
C ILE A 105 0.23 7.92 -5.52
N THR A 106 1.55 7.76 -5.54
CA THR A 106 2.32 7.47 -4.33
C THR A 106 2.28 8.66 -3.38
N SER A 107 1.43 8.58 -2.34
CA SER A 107 1.43 9.54 -1.24
C SER A 107 2.67 9.40 -0.34
N ARG A 108 3.11 8.15 -0.13
CA ARG A 108 4.34 7.79 0.56
C ARG A 108 4.79 6.41 0.08
N HIS A 109 6.01 6.31 -0.47
CA HIS A 109 6.62 5.05 -0.89
C HIS A 109 7.52 4.47 0.22
N HIS A 110 8.19 3.35 -0.03
CA HIS A 110 9.04 2.63 0.92
C HIS A 110 10.22 3.44 1.47
N ASP A 111 10.67 4.48 0.75
CA ASP A 111 11.72 5.40 1.19
C ASP A 111 11.30 6.32 2.34
N GLY A 112 10.01 6.34 2.67
CA GLY A 112 9.46 7.11 3.77
C GLY A 112 9.18 8.58 3.47
N PHE A 113 9.47 9.05 2.24
CA PHE A 113 9.19 10.42 1.86
C PHE A 113 7.70 10.65 1.59
N SER A 114 7.10 11.62 2.29
CA SER A 114 5.69 11.97 2.13
C SER A 114 5.51 13.06 1.08
N MET A 115 4.75 12.76 0.03
CA MET A 115 4.44 13.71 -1.06
C MET A 115 3.29 14.67 -0.69
N PHE A 116 2.99 14.80 0.58
CA PHE A 116 1.95 15.65 1.17
C PHE A 116 2.44 16.27 2.47
N HIS A 117 1.81 17.36 2.89
CA HIS A 117 2.12 18.00 4.17
C HIS A 117 1.55 17.19 5.33
N THR A 118 2.41 16.55 6.09
CA THR A 118 2.06 15.75 7.28
C THR A 118 2.66 16.35 8.53
N GLN A 119 1.92 16.31 9.63
CA GLN A 119 2.41 16.69 10.96
C GLN A 119 3.17 15.55 11.67
N GLN A 120 3.24 14.37 11.03
CA GLN A 120 3.84 13.18 11.63
C GLN A 120 5.34 13.05 11.32
N SER A 121 5.84 13.79 10.33
CA SER A 121 7.25 13.77 9.92
C SER A 121 7.58 15.04 9.17
N ASP A 122 8.74 15.61 9.41
CA ASP A 122 9.34 16.71 8.64
C ASP A 122 9.92 16.24 7.29
N PHE A 123 10.06 14.91 7.08
CA PHE A 123 10.50 14.33 5.83
C PHE A 123 9.34 14.26 4.83
N ASN A 124 8.88 15.44 4.43
CA ASN A 124 7.77 15.62 3.51
C ASN A 124 8.07 16.74 2.51
N ILE A 125 7.29 16.79 1.43
CA ILE A 125 7.51 17.70 0.30
C ILE A 125 7.44 19.18 0.69
N VAL A 126 6.67 19.54 1.73
CA VAL A 126 6.53 20.94 2.17
C VAL A 126 7.68 21.34 3.08
N ASP A 127 8.03 20.51 4.07
CA ASP A 127 9.00 20.88 5.11
C ASP A 127 10.44 20.61 4.67
N ALA A 128 10.71 19.48 4.03
CA ALA A 128 12.07 19.06 3.68
C ALA A 128 12.57 19.64 2.34
N THR A 129 11.70 20.19 1.50
CA THR A 129 12.11 20.64 0.15
C THR A 129 12.05 22.16 0.00
N PRO A 130 12.79 22.74 -0.95
CA PRO A 130 12.65 24.16 -1.31
C PRO A 130 11.34 24.45 -2.07
N PHE A 131 10.62 23.43 -2.50
CA PHE A 131 9.39 23.58 -3.30
C PHE A 131 8.22 24.15 -2.48
N LYS A 132 8.11 23.77 -1.20
CA LYS A 132 7.16 24.33 -0.22
C LYS A 132 5.68 24.27 -0.61
N ARG A 133 5.29 23.38 -1.54
CA ARG A 133 3.90 23.19 -1.97
C ARG A 133 3.45 21.78 -1.67
N ASP A 134 2.20 21.63 -1.25
CA ASP A 134 1.55 20.33 -1.07
C ASP A 134 0.93 19.87 -2.39
N ILE A 135 1.70 19.09 -3.15
CA ILE A 135 1.26 18.60 -4.48
C ILE A 135 0.03 17.72 -4.40
N LEU A 136 -0.09 16.96 -3.29
CA LEU A 136 -1.21 16.05 -3.14
C LEU A 136 -2.51 16.82 -2.88
N LYS A 137 -2.43 17.92 -2.13
CA LYS A 137 -3.57 18.83 -1.94
C LYS A 137 -4.01 19.47 -3.25
N GLU A 138 -3.06 19.99 -4.01
CA GLU A 138 -3.35 20.61 -5.31
C GLU A 138 -3.95 19.58 -6.30
N LEU A 139 -3.41 18.36 -6.31
CA LEU A 139 -3.93 17.29 -7.15
C LEU A 139 -5.33 16.86 -6.73
N ALA A 140 -5.59 16.74 -5.42
CA ALA A 140 -6.90 16.40 -4.88
C ALA A 140 -7.95 17.44 -5.28
N ASP A 141 -7.63 18.73 -5.12
CA ASP A 141 -8.55 19.83 -5.48
C ASP A 141 -8.90 19.83 -6.97
N GLU A 142 -7.91 19.59 -7.84
CA GLU A 142 -8.16 19.50 -9.29
C GLU A 142 -8.90 18.21 -9.68
N CYS A 143 -8.62 17.09 -9.03
CA CYS A 143 -9.38 15.84 -9.22
C CYS A 143 -10.86 16.04 -8.89
N HIS A 144 -11.17 16.68 -7.78
CA HIS A 144 -12.55 16.99 -7.38
C HIS A 144 -13.24 17.92 -8.38
N LYS A 145 -12.55 18.98 -8.79
CA LYS A 145 -13.06 19.97 -9.75
C LYS A 145 -13.35 19.34 -11.12
N GLN A 146 -12.53 18.40 -11.57
CA GLN A 146 -12.65 17.77 -12.88
C GLN A 146 -13.39 16.43 -12.88
N ASP A 147 -13.91 15.98 -11.72
CA ASP A 147 -14.60 14.70 -11.51
C ASP A 147 -13.74 13.48 -11.89
N ILE A 148 -12.49 13.49 -11.48
CA ILE A 148 -11.58 12.34 -11.50
C ILE A 148 -11.43 11.82 -10.08
N LYS A 149 -11.45 10.51 -9.86
CA LYS A 149 -11.25 9.93 -8.53
C LYS A 149 -9.77 9.93 -8.19
N LEU A 150 -9.42 10.32 -6.97
CA LEU A 150 -8.06 10.24 -6.44
C LEU A 150 -7.92 9.01 -5.56
N HIS A 151 -7.01 8.12 -5.91
CA HIS A 151 -6.57 6.99 -5.12
C HIS A 151 -5.17 7.28 -4.59
N LEU A 152 -4.87 6.85 -3.38
CA LEU A 152 -3.60 7.09 -2.73
C LEU A 152 -2.88 5.77 -2.47
N TYR A 153 -1.74 5.56 -3.15
CA TYR A 153 -0.82 4.51 -2.74
C TYR A 153 -0.17 4.89 -1.41
N TYR A 154 -0.12 3.96 -0.50
CA TYR A 154 0.51 4.13 0.81
C TYR A 154 1.29 2.88 1.21
N SER A 155 2.59 3.03 1.46
CA SER A 155 3.46 1.93 1.86
C SER A 155 3.36 1.62 3.35
N HIS A 156 3.24 0.32 3.69
CA HIS A 156 3.46 -0.18 5.05
C HIS A 156 4.94 -0.24 5.43
N ILE A 157 5.84 -0.25 4.44
CA ILE A 157 7.29 -0.28 4.65
C ILE A 157 7.83 1.13 4.87
N ASP A 158 8.89 1.24 5.68
CA ASP A 158 9.70 2.44 5.77
C ASP A 158 11.18 2.06 5.92
N TRP A 159 11.98 2.44 4.92
CA TRP A 159 13.44 2.18 4.92
C TRP A 159 14.24 3.21 5.72
N ARG A 160 13.60 4.27 6.21
CA ARG A 160 14.21 5.37 6.94
C ARG A 160 13.93 5.34 8.43
N ARG A 161 12.68 5.08 8.84
CA ARG A 161 12.25 5.23 10.22
C ARG A 161 12.82 4.12 11.12
N GLU A 162 13.39 4.53 12.25
CA GLU A 162 13.98 3.61 13.23
C GLU A 162 12.91 2.79 14.00
N ASP A 163 11.68 3.28 14.09
CA ASP A 163 10.58 2.54 14.73
C ASP A 163 9.95 1.48 13.82
N TYR A 164 10.15 1.55 12.47
CA TYR A 164 9.80 0.41 11.61
C TYR A 164 10.76 -0.75 11.88
N PRO A 165 10.26 -1.95 12.25
CA PRO A 165 11.14 -3.05 12.63
C PRO A 165 12.12 -3.43 11.50
N ALA A 166 13.39 -3.55 11.80
CA ALA A 166 14.38 -4.08 10.86
C ALA A 166 14.20 -5.60 10.65
N GLY A 167 14.91 -6.19 9.70
CA GLY A 167 14.84 -7.62 9.42
C GLY A 167 13.71 -8.04 8.49
N GLY A 168 13.10 -7.10 7.76
CA GLY A 168 12.24 -7.38 6.61
C GLY A 168 13.01 -7.94 5.42
N ASN A 169 12.31 -8.21 4.34
CA ASN A 169 12.93 -8.66 3.09
C ASN A 169 13.72 -7.53 2.42
N THR A 170 13.34 -6.27 2.67
CA THR A 170 13.90 -5.06 2.05
C THR A 170 14.48 -4.09 3.09
N GLY A 171 15.09 -3.00 2.61
CA GLY A 171 15.69 -1.97 3.48
C GLY A 171 16.90 -2.44 4.28
N LYS A 172 17.52 -3.56 3.89
CA LYS A 172 18.78 -4.02 4.46
C LYS A 172 19.89 -3.08 4.01
N GLY A 173 20.74 -2.62 4.95
CA GLY A 173 21.85 -1.72 4.61
C GLY A 173 21.47 -0.26 4.41
N THR A 174 20.23 0.15 4.72
CA THR A 174 19.82 1.57 4.67
C THR A 174 20.21 2.36 5.92
N GLY A 175 21.03 1.80 6.80
CA GLY A 175 21.61 2.51 7.95
C GLY A 175 20.71 2.62 9.17
N ARG A 176 19.54 1.95 9.18
CA ARG A 176 18.72 1.86 10.39
C ARG A 176 19.41 1.01 11.44
N THR A 177 19.44 1.49 12.67
CA THR A 177 20.21 0.90 13.78
C THR A 177 19.33 0.12 14.76
N ASN A 178 18.04 0.47 14.87
CA ASN A 178 17.11 -0.23 15.76
C ASN A 178 16.58 -1.50 15.08
N GLY A 179 17.25 -2.64 15.33
CA GLY A 179 16.87 -3.93 14.76
C GLY A 179 15.49 -4.44 15.16
N HIS A 180 14.98 -4.00 16.32
CA HIS A 180 13.66 -4.42 16.81
C HIS A 180 12.54 -3.47 16.40
N GLY A 181 12.86 -2.18 16.15
CA GLY A 181 11.88 -1.13 15.92
C GLY A 181 10.99 -0.86 17.16
N ASP A 182 9.93 -0.12 16.93
CA ASP A 182 8.82 0.08 17.88
C ASP A 182 7.52 0.03 17.07
N TRP A 183 6.97 -1.18 16.89
CA TRP A 183 5.78 -1.38 16.06
C TRP A 183 4.59 -0.52 16.52
N PRO A 184 4.25 -0.43 17.82
CA PRO A 184 3.17 0.45 18.27
C PRO A 184 3.39 1.93 17.90
N SER A 185 4.63 2.42 17.92
CA SER A 185 4.99 3.77 17.50
C SER A 185 4.78 3.95 16.00
N TYR A 186 5.33 3.04 15.20
CA TYR A 186 5.21 3.07 13.75
C TYR A 186 3.76 2.93 13.29
N TYR A 187 3.00 2.04 13.90
CA TYR A 187 1.59 1.83 13.60
C TYR A 187 0.75 3.09 13.87
N ARG A 188 0.99 3.78 15.00
CA ARG A 188 0.34 5.08 15.28
C ARG A 188 0.73 6.13 14.25
N PHE A 189 2.00 6.19 13.86
CA PHE A 189 2.47 7.09 12.81
C PHE A 189 1.70 6.89 11.50
N MET A 190 1.57 5.64 11.02
CA MET A 190 0.82 5.33 9.81
C MET A 190 -0.65 5.75 9.91
N ASN A 191 -1.31 5.38 11.01
CA ASN A 191 -2.73 5.68 11.22
C ASN A 191 -3.00 7.18 11.35
N ASN A 192 -2.07 7.94 11.94
CA ASN A 192 -2.16 9.39 11.97
C ASN A 192 -2.02 10.00 10.58
N GLN A 193 -1.07 9.54 9.76
CA GLN A 193 -0.94 9.99 8.37
C GLN A 193 -2.17 9.63 7.54
N LEU A 194 -2.73 8.42 7.68
CA LEU A 194 -3.98 8.03 7.02
C LEU A 194 -5.14 8.90 7.45
N THR A 195 -5.19 9.26 8.74
CA THR A 195 -6.21 10.20 9.24
C THR A 195 -6.07 11.57 8.58
N GLU A 196 -4.84 12.11 8.48
CA GLU A 196 -4.60 13.37 7.77
C GLU A 196 -5.05 13.30 6.30
N LEU A 197 -4.67 12.23 5.59
CA LEU A 197 -5.04 12.02 4.18
C LEU A 197 -6.56 11.93 3.99
N LEU A 198 -7.26 11.27 4.89
CA LEU A 198 -8.70 11.05 4.81
C LEU A 198 -9.54 12.20 5.37
N THR A 199 -8.94 13.19 6.03
CA THR A 199 -9.66 14.34 6.60
C THR A 199 -9.34 15.67 5.91
N ASN A 200 -8.14 15.84 5.35
CA ASN A 200 -7.67 17.13 4.85
C ASN A 200 -7.67 17.25 3.32
N TYR A 201 -7.82 16.14 2.60
CA TYR A 201 -7.69 16.08 1.14
C TYR A 201 -9.02 15.87 0.41
N GLY A 202 -10.14 16.00 1.12
CA GLY A 202 -11.48 15.77 0.57
C GLY A 202 -11.79 14.29 0.35
N PRO A 203 -12.76 13.96 -0.53
CA PRO A 203 -13.12 12.56 -0.80
C PRO A 203 -12.00 11.80 -1.49
N ILE A 204 -11.51 10.73 -0.87
CA ILE A 204 -10.53 9.82 -1.44
C ILE A 204 -11.25 8.59 -1.98
N GLY A 205 -10.93 8.20 -3.22
CA GLY A 205 -11.56 7.08 -3.90
C GLY A 205 -11.09 5.73 -3.39
N ALA A 206 -9.80 5.60 -3.12
CA ALA A 206 -9.22 4.39 -2.52
C ALA A 206 -7.90 4.67 -1.81
N ILE A 207 -7.58 3.84 -0.81
CA ILE A 207 -6.21 3.63 -0.33
C ILE A 207 -5.69 2.34 -0.97
N TRP A 208 -4.58 2.45 -1.65
CA TRP A 208 -3.85 1.38 -2.29
C TRP A 208 -2.63 1.04 -1.44
N PHE A 209 -2.74 0.01 -0.61
CA PHE A 209 -1.67 -0.41 0.28
C PHE A 209 -0.65 -1.31 -0.42
N ASP A 210 0.59 -1.22 0.08
CA ASP A 210 1.69 -2.07 -0.36
C ASP A 210 2.65 -2.36 0.79
N GLY A 211 3.43 -3.43 0.66
CA GLY A 211 4.56 -3.69 1.54
C GLY A 211 4.33 -4.74 2.63
N VAL A 212 3.11 -5.25 2.84
CA VAL A 212 2.90 -6.29 3.87
C VAL A 212 3.64 -7.60 3.57
N TRP A 213 4.04 -7.82 2.33
CA TRP A 213 4.91 -8.93 1.90
C TRP A 213 6.36 -8.83 2.40
N ASP A 214 6.78 -7.66 2.94
CA ASP A 214 8.13 -7.46 3.50
C ASP A 214 8.38 -8.28 4.77
N ARG A 215 7.34 -8.73 5.43
CA ARG A 215 7.42 -9.49 6.68
C ARG A 215 6.94 -10.92 6.51
N PRO A 216 7.37 -11.83 7.41
CA PRO A 216 6.82 -13.18 7.46
C PRO A 216 5.29 -13.17 7.55
N SER A 217 4.65 -14.24 7.06
CA SER A 217 3.18 -14.34 7.00
C SER A 217 2.48 -14.30 8.36
N ASN A 218 3.19 -14.57 9.44
CA ASN A 218 2.69 -14.52 10.81
C ASN A 218 2.92 -13.16 11.51
N PHE A 219 3.46 -12.16 10.82
CA PHE A 219 3.56 -10.81 11.37
C PHE A 219 2.17 -10.18 11.45
N ASP A 220 1.80 -9.72 12.63
CA ASP A 220 0.53 -9.03 12.83
C ASP A 220 0.64 -7.56 12.42
N TRP A 221 0.11 -7.25 11.25
CA TRP A 221 0.05 -5.90 10.71
C TRP A 221 -1.07 -5.06 11.32
N GLN A 222 -1.95 -5.65 12.12
CA GLN A 222 -3.15 -5.00 12.68
C GLN A 222 -4.03 -4.36 11.57
N LEU A 223 -4.18 -5.07 10.45
CA LEU A 223 -4.88 -4.56 9.26
C LEU A 223 -6.35 -4.28 9.54
N LYS A 224 -6.99 -5.09 10.38
CA LYS A 224 -8.41 -4.90 10.69
C LYS A 224 -8.68 -3.52 11.27
N GLU A 225 -7.93 -3.13 12.28
CA GLU A 225 -8.08 -1.83 12.95
C GLU A 225 -7.77 -0.66 12.01
N GLN A 226 -6.81 -0.85 11.11
CA GLN A 226 -6.46 0.15 10.11
C GLN A 226 -7.54 0.29 9.04
N TYR A 227 -8.11 -0.81 8.57
CA TYR A 227 -9.22 -0.81 7.62
C TYR A 227 -10.50 -0.22 8.22
N ASP A 228 -10.80 -0.57 9.48
CA ASP A 228 -11.92 0.00 10.23
C ASP A 228 -11.76 1.52 10.39
N LEU A 229 -10.55 2.02 10.64
CA LEU A 229 -10.26 3.45 10.69
C LEU A 229 -10.60 4.15 9.38
N ILE A 230 -10.17 3.58 8.25
CA ILE A 230 -10.41 4.14 6.91
C ILE A 230 -11.90 4.18 6.61
N HIS A 231 -12.61 3.07 6.79
CA HIS A 231 -14.05 2.99 6.52
C HIS A 231 -14.88 3.86 7.48
N LYS A 232 -14.40 4.08 8.71
CA LYS A 232 -15.03 5.01 9.66
C LYS A 232 -14.87 6.46 9.21
N LEU A 233 -13.69 6.85 8.74
CA LEU A 233 -13.42 8.22 8.31
C LEU A 233 -14.09 8.52 6.97
N GLN A 234 -13.99 7.62 6.01
CA GLN A 234 -14.61 7.75 4.68
C GLN A 234 -15.26 6.43 4.25
N PRO A 235 -16.54 6.19 4.53
CA PRO A 235 -17.22 4.92 4.22
C PRO A 235 -17.27 4.54 2.74
N ALA A 236 -17.00 5.48 1.82
CA ALA A 236 -16.93 5.24 0.39
C ALA A 236 -15.50 5.07 -0.12
N CYS A 237 -14.47 5.29 0.71
CA CYS A 237 -13.09 5.04 0.36
C CYS A 237 -12.86 3.54 0.28
N LEU A 238 -12.39 3.06 -0.86
CA LEU A 238 -12.09 1.65 -1.09
C LEU A 238 -10.70 1.30 -0.54
N ILE A 239 -10.51 0.04 -0.17
CA ILE A 239 -9.25 -0.49 0.29
C ILE A 239 -8.79 -1.59 -0.66
N GLY A 240 -7.62 -1.42 -1.27
CA GLY A 240 -6.88 -2.45 -1.95
C GLY A 240 -5.53 -2.65 -1.28
N ASN A 241 -5.05 -3.88 -1.19
CA ASN A 241 -3.76 -4.17 -0.59
C ASN A 241 -2.97 -5.16 -1.47
N ASN A 242 -1.81 -4.73 -1.93
CA ASN A 242 -0.92 -5.50 -2.79
C ASN A 242 -0.08 -6.50 -1.97
N HIS A 243 -0.73 -7.43 -1.32
CA HIS A 243 -0.06 -8.41 -0.45
C HIS A 243 0.18 -9.77 -1.10
N HIS A 244 -0.26 -9.97 -2.35
CA HIS A 244 -0.11 -11.20 -3.14
C HIS A 244 -0.71 -12.46 -2.48
N ARG A 245 -1.80 -12.31 -1.73
CA ARG A 245 -2.50 -13.37 -1.00
C ARG A 245 -4.00 -13.25 -1.22
N ASP A 246 -4.75 -14.23 -0.74
CA ASP A 246 -6.20 -14.15 -0.67
C ASP A 246 -6.64 -12.92 0.13
N VAL A 247 -7.76 -12.33 -0.27
CA VAL A 247 -8.26 -11.08 0.31
C VAL A 247 -8.54 -11.21 1.81
N TYR A 248 -8.22 -10.16 2.56
CA TYR A 248 -8.57 -10.04 3.96
C TYR A 248 -9.92 -9.34 4.15
N ALA A 249 -10.55 -9.63 5.29
CA ALA A 249 -11.79 -8.93 5.66
C ALA A 249 -11.55 -7.41 5.74
N GLY A 250 -12.40 -6.63 5.08
CA GLY A 250 -12.25 -5.17 5.00
C GLY A 250 -11.64 -4.66 3.72
N GLU A 251 -11.11 -5.53 2.85
CA GLU A 251 -10.67 -5.13 1.51
C GLU A 251 -11.86 -4.99 0.56
N ASP A 252 -11.71 -4.08 -0.38
CA ASP A 252 -12.74 -3.69 -1.34
C ASP A 252 -12.34 -3.94 -2.80
N ILE A 253 -11.02 -4.06 -3.03
CA ILE A 253 -10.40 -4.28 -4.35
C ILE A 253 -9.35 -5.36 -4.17
N GLN A 254 -9.36 -6.37 -5.05
CA GLN A 254 -8.30 -7.35 -5.14
C GLN A 254 -7.30 -6.94 -6.23
N ILE A 255 -6.02 -6.88 -5.87
CA ILE A 255 -4.94 -6.39 -6.72
C ILE A 255 -4.12 -7.54 -7.27
N PHE A 256 -3.77 -7.46 -8.56
CA PHE A 256 -2.88 -8.37 -9.28
C PHE A 256 -1.75 -7.55 -9.91
N GLU A 257 -0.58 -7.56 -9.27
CA GLU A 257 0.57 -6.79 -9.76
C GLU A 257 1.19 -7.48 -10.98
N ARG A 258 1.28 -6.76 -12.09
CA ARG A 258 1.87 -7.20 -13.37
C ARG A 258 1.22 -8.43 -14.01
N ASP A 259 0.14 -8.94 -13.44
CA ASP A 259 -0.58 -10.10 -13.94
C ASP A 259 -2.04 -9.79 -14.23
N VAL A 260 -2.63 -10.56 -15.13
CA VAL A 260 -4.08 -10.62 -15.29
C VAL A 260 -4.63 -11.55 -14.21
N PRO A 261 -5.81 -11.26 -13.61
CA PRO A 261 -6.42 -12.15 -12.64
C PRO A 261 -6.51 -13.60 -13.11
N GLY A 262 -5.94 -14.52 -12.32
CA GLY A 262 -5.86 -15.95 -12.64
C GLY A 262 -4.58 -16.38 -13.37
N GLU A 263 -3.72 -15.45 -13.75
CA GLU A 263 -2.37 -15.72 -14.26
C GLU A 263 -1.32 -15.41 -13.18
N ASN A 264 -0.12 -15.97 -13.36
CA ASN A 264 1.03 -15.73 -12.47
C ASN A 264 2.34 -15.72 -13.29
N THR A 265 2.36 -14.89 -14.33
CA THR A 265 3.53 -14.77 -15.23
C THR A 265 4.64 -13.94 -14.60
N ALA A 266 4.27 -12.94 -13.80
CA ALA A 266 5.20 -12.13 -13.02
C ALA A 266 5.72 -12.84 -11.74
N GLY A 267 5.05 -13.92 -11.32
CA GLY A 267 5.47 -14.73 -10.18
C GLY A 267 4.96 -14.26 -8.81
N TYR A 268 4.07 -13.24 -8.77
CA TYR A 268 3.52 -12.69 -7.53
C TYR A 268 2.09 -13.16 -7.24
N SER A 269 1.32 -13.49 -8.27
CA SER A 269 -0.14 -13.64 -8.20
C SER A 269 -0.54 -15.10 -7.98
N THR A 270 -0.37 -15.60 -6.76
CA THR A 270 -0.77 -16.97 -6.36
C THR A 270 -2.16 -17.03 -5.71
N GLN A 271 -2.78 -15.88 -5.45
CA GLN A 271 -4.07 -15.75 -4.79
C GLN A 271 -5.24 -16.24 -5.65
N ALA A 272 -6.26 -16.80 -5.01
CA ALA A 272 -7.53 -17.13 -5.68
C ALA A 272 -8.29 -15.84 -6.06
N ILE A 273 -9.03 -15.90 -7.18
CA ILE A 273 -9.89 -14.78 -7.60
C ILE A 273 -11.09 -14.71 -6.64
N SER A 274 -11.27 -13.55 -6.02
CA SER A 274 -12.40 -13.27 -5.14
C SER A 274 -13.60 -12.68 -5.90
N ALA A 275 -14.71 -12.45 -5.17
CA ALA A 275 -15.88 -11.74 -5.68
C ALA A 275 -15.76 -10.20 -5.63
N LEU A 276 -14.63 -9.67 -5.14
CA LEU A 276 -14.38 -8.23 -5.10
C LEU A 276 -14.09 -7.67 -6.50
N PRO A 277 -14.22 -6.36 -6.71
CA PRO A 277 -13.65 -5.69 -7.85
C PRO A 277 -12.17 -6.04 -8.04
N LEU A 278 -11.76 -6.33 -9.26
CA LEU A 278 -10.39 -6.74 -9.58
C LEU A 278 -9.65 -5.58 -10.22
N GLU A 279 -8.39 -5.40 -9.83
CA GLU A 279 -7.46 -4.46 -10.45
C GLU A 279 -6.18 -5.19 -10.88
N THR A 280 -5.75 -4.95 -12.11
CA THR A 280 -4.37 -5.24 -12.52
C THR A 280 -3.62 -3.92 -12.65
N CYS A 281 -2.44 -3.82 -12.06
CA CYS A 281 -1.55 -2.69 -12.28
C CYS A 281 -0.37 -3.12 -13.14
N GLN A 282 -0.12 -2.34 -14.20
CA GLN A 282 0.93 -2.59 -15.17
C GLN A 282 1.82 -1.35 -15.28
N THR A 283 3.11 -1.57 -15.46
CA THR A 283 4.04 -0.48 -15.78
C THR A 283 4.33 -0.44 -17.27
N MET A 284 4.51 0.74 -17.81
CA MET A 284 4.98 0.94 -19.19
C MET A 284 6.49 0.76 -19.31
N ASN A 285 7.21 0.72 -18.17
CA ASN A 285 8.66 0.68 -18.08
C ASN A 285 9.14 -0.61 -17.38
N GLY A 286 10.44 -0.77 -17.23
CA GLY A 286 11.04 -1.85 -16.43
C GLY A 286 10.83 -1.66 -14.91
N MET A 287 10.74 -0.40 -14.45
CA MET A 287 10.49 0.00 -13.06
C MET A 287 9.15 0.73 -12.95
N TRP A 288 8.62 0.88 -11.73
CA TRP A 288 7.40 1.69 -11.50
C TRP A 288 7.73 3.19 -11.52
N GLY A 289 8.81 3.60 -10.87
CA GLY A 289 9.33 4.97 -10.89
C GLY A 289 10.18 5.24 -12.12
N TYR A 290 10.43 6.52 -12.38
CA TYR A 290 11.22 6.96 -13.53
C TYR A 290 12.64 6.37 -13.52
N LYS A 291 13.02 5.78 -14.65
CA LYS A 291 14.36 5.28 -14.90
C LYS A 291 14.83 5.74 -16.28
N ILE A 292 15.96 6.46 -16.30
CA ILE A 292 16.46 7.10 -17.52
C ILE A 292 16.91 6.12 -18.61
N THR A 293 17.24 4.90 -18.22
CA THR A 293 17.68 3.85 -19.15
C THR A 293 16.55 2.99 -19.70
N ASP A 294 15.33 3.19 -19.23
CA ASP A 294 14.16 2.50 -19.78
C ASP A 294 13.91 3.00 -21.20
N GLN A 295 13.96 2.06 -22.15
CA GLN A 295 13.64 2.31 -23.55
C GLN A 295 12.26 1.72 -23.82
N ASN A 296 11.33 2.56 -24.23
CA ASN A 296 9.98 2.18 -24.64
C ASN A 296 9.87 2.10 -26.15
#